data_891de5e92bfd59e924cefe4486ff94eb
#
_entry.id   891de5e92bfd59e924cefe4486ff94eb
#
_cell.length_a   1.000
_cell.length_b   1.000
_cell.length_c   1.000
_cell.angle_alpha   90.00
_cell.angle_beta   90.00
_cell.angle_gamma   90.00
#
_symmetry.space_group_name_H-M   'P 1'
#
loop_
_entity.id
_entity.type
_entity.pdbx_description
1 polymer ?
#
loop_
_entity_poly.entity_id
_entity_poly.type
_entity_poly.pdbx_seq_one_letter_code
_entity_poly.pdbx_strand_id
1 'polypeptide(L)'
;MKAGEAIAVVGPSGSGKSTLMKCLGGLMKPSAGSVSLAGKNMTRLTGQELVELRQKTVSFIFQEGNLLPDLNARDNVAQPLRHQGVSSKKALALADAMLDRLGMAHRVSALPAMLSGGEQQRVAIARALITQPRLILADEPTGALDPVTSREVLALFKDLHQNDGVSFLIVTHSKEVAAFANRSLELRDGRFVAEHGEGVDVENLSQDRELIIDETGTVTLPPDLLVRLGG
;
A
#
# COMPACT_ATOMS: atom_id res chain seq x y z
N MET A 1 -11.82 -5.92 -5.20
CA MET A 1 -10.74 -5.30 -5.97
C MET A 1 -10.43 -6.16 -7.18
N LYS A 2 -10.44 -5.58 -8.37
CA LYS A 2 -10.10 -6.27 -9.63
C LYS A 2 -8.58 -6.20 -9.86
N ALA A 3 -8.06 -7.07 -10.73
CA ALA A 3 -6.67 -6.97 -11.16
C ALA A 3 -6.45 -5.69 -11.97
N GLY A 4 -5.36 -4.99 -11.75
CA GLY A 4 -5.08 -3.71 -12.38
C GLY A 4 -5.94 -2.55 -11.87
N GLU A 5 -6.49 -2.63 -10.67
CA GLU A 5 -7.27 -1.58 -10.05
C GLU A 5 -6.46 -0.87 -8.95
N ALA A 6 -6.58 0.45 -8.86
CA ALA A 6 -6.06 1.24 -7.76
C ALA A 6 -7.21 1.71 -6.87
N ILE A 7 -7.14 1.38 -5.57
CA ILE A 7 -8.14 1.76 -4.58
C ILE A 7 -7.46 2.55 -3.45
N ALA A 8 -8.01 3.70 -3.10
CA ALA A 8 -7.65 4.39 -1.88
C ALA A 8 -8.61 3.97 -0.74
N VAL A 9 -8.08 3.79 0.46
CA VAL A 9 -8.85 3.61 1.69
C VAL A 9 -8.65 4.83 2.55
N VAL A 10 -9.73 5.55 2.76
CA VAL A 10 -9.76 6.81 3.51
C VAL A 10 -10.60 6.65 4.79
N GLY A 11 -10.52 7.60 5.69
CA GLY A 11 -11.30 7.58 6.94
C GLY A 11 -10.49 8.01 8.15
N PRO A 12 -11.13 8.24 9.31
CA PRO A 12 -10.49 8.77 10.51
C PRO A 12 -9.40 7.84 11.07
N SER A 13 -8.53 8.38 11.91
CA SER A 13 -7.57 7.57 12.67
C SER A 13 -8.33 6.56 13.54
N GLY A 14 -7.77 5.35 13.67
CA GLY A 14 -8.41 4.28 14.47
C GLY A 14 -9.52 3.51 13.75
N SER A 15 -9.94 3.88 12.54
CA SER A 15 -11.02 3.17 11.82
C SER A 15 -10.69 1.74 11.37
N GLY A 16 -9.44 1.28 11.54
CA GLY A 16 -9.02 -0.08 11.21
C GLY A 16 -8.28 -0.24 9.87
N LYS A 17 -7.91 0.84 9.17
CA LYS A 17 -7.25 0.80 7.85
C LYS A 17 -5.98 -0.06 7.83
N SER A 18 -5.06 0.17 8.76
CA SER A 18 -3.81 -0.61 8.85
C SER A 18 -4.06 -2.07 9.24
N THR A 19 -5.08 -2.34 10.07
CA THR A 19 -5.52 -3.71 10.39
C THR A 19 -6.05 -4.43 9.15
N LEU A 20 -6.92 -3.76 8.40
CA LEU A 20 -7.43 -4.26 7.12
C LEU A 20 -6.28 -4.62 6.17
N MET A 21 -5.32 -3.70 5.98
CA MET A 21 -4.16 -3.94 5.11
C MET A 21 -3.33 -5.14 5.57
N LYS A 22 -3.07 -5.28 6.87
CA LYS A 22 -2.34 -6.43 7.42
C LYS A 22 -3.09 -7.75 7.16
N CYS A 23 -4.43 -7.76 7.27
CA CYS A 23 -5.25 -8.93 6.94
C CYS A 23 -5.21 -9.24 5.43
N LEU A 24 -5.41 -8.23 4.57
CA LEU A 24 -5.41 -8.39 3.12
C LEU A 24 -4.06 -8.87 2.57
N GLY A 25 -2.97 -8.44 3.19
CA GLY A 25 -1.64 -8.88 2.82
C GLY A 25 -1.15 -10.13 3.54
N GLY A 26 -2.00 -10.78 4.35
CA GLY A 26 -1.64 -12.02 5.06
C GLY A 26 -0.56 -11.85 6.12
N LEU A 27 -0.40 -10.63 6.67
CA LEU A 27 0.45 -10.38 7.85
C LEU A 27 -0.28 -10.68 9.14
N MET A 28 -1.62 -10.65 9.10
CA MET A 28 -2.49 -10.96 10.22
C MET A 28 -3.64 -11.84 9.73
N LYS A 29 -3.98 -12.87 10.52
CA LYS A 29 -5.14 -13.70 10.24
C LYS A 29 -6.41 -12.99 10.76
N PRO A 30 -7.47 -12.85 9.95
CA PRO A 30 -8.72 -12.30 10.43
C PRO A 30 -9.35 -13.23 11.46
N SER A 31 -10.05 -12.67 12.46
CA SER A 31 -10.75 -13.45 13.50
C SER A 31 -11.96 -14.19 12.92
N ALA A 32 -12.58 -13.66 11.88
CA ALA A 32 -13.69 -14.25 11.15
C ALA A 32 -13.61 -13.91 9.67
N GLY A 33 -14.36 -14.63 8.84
CA GLY A 33 -14.37 -14.43 7.39
C GLY A 33 -13.15 -15.03 6.69
N SER A 34 -12.92 -14.63 5.45
CA SER A 34 -11.83 -15.11 4.63
C SER A 34 -11.24 -14.02 3.75
N VAL A 35 -9.97 -14.15 3.42
CA VAL A 35 -9.27 -13.28 2.47
C VAL A 35 -8.79 -14.12 1.31
N SER A 36 -9.13 -13.70 0.10
CA SER A 36 -8.68 -14.34 -1.13
C SER A 36 -7.74 -13.42 -1.90
N LEU A 37 -6.58 -13.96 -2.31
CA LEU A 37 -5.57 -13.26 -3.10
C LEU A 37 -5.21 -14.12 -4.31
N ALA A 38 -5.29 -13.56 -5.50
CA ALA A 38 -5.04 -14.27 -6.76
C ALA A 38 -5.82 -15.61 -6.85
N GLY A 39 -7.08 -15.61 -6.40
CA GLY A 39 -7.96 -16.78 -6.40
C GLY A 39 -7.69 -17.82 -5.30
N LYS A 40 -6.69 -17.60 -4.43
CA LYS A 40 -6.38 -18.50 -3.32
C LYS A 40 -6.89 -17.94 -1.99
N ASN A 41 -7.61 -18.74 -1.22
CA ASN A 41 -8.07 -18.35 0.12
C ASN A 41 -6.91 -18.44 1.11
N MET A 42 -6.37 -17.27 1.48
CA MET A 42 -5.19 -17.16 2.35
C MET A 42 -5.42 -17.69 3.77
N THR A 43 -6.67 -17.67 4.25
CA THR A 43 -6.99 -18.15 5.61
C THR A 43 -6.88 -19.67 5.76
N ARG A 44 -6.80 -20.40 4.64
CA ARG A 44 -6.69 -21.85 4.57
C ARG A 44 -5.30 -22.34 4.21
N LEU A 45 -4.39 -21.45 3.84
CA LEU A 45 -3.02 -21.81 3.47
C LEU A 45 -2.18 -22.14 4.72
N THR A 46 -1.23 -23.06 4.56
CA THR A 46 -0.16 -23.27 5.52
C THR A 46 0.77 -22.06 5.57
N GLY A 47 1.58 -21.97 6.64
CA GLY A 47 2.53 -20.87 6.78
C GLY A 47 3.46 -20.72 5.58
N GLN A 48 3.97 -21.84 5.04
CA GLN A 48 4.88 -21.82 3.89
C GLN A 48 4.17 -21.43 2.59
N GLU A 49 3.00 -21.98 2.32
CA GLU A 49 2.19 -21.61 1.14
C GLU A 49 1.80 -20.13 1.14
N LEU A 50 1.49 -19.59 2.33
CA LEU A 50 1.18 -18.17 2.50
C LEU A 50 2.41 -17.29 2.21
N VAL A 51 3.59 -17.68 2.69
CA VAL A 51 4.86 -16.98 2.41
C VAL A 51 5.15 -16.99 0.92
N GLU A 52 5.03 -18.12 0.24
CA GLU A 52 5.26 -18.23 -1.20
C GLU A 52 4.27 -17.40 -2.03
N LEU A 53 2.98 -17.41 -1.64
CA LEU A 53 1.96 -16.59 -2.30
C LEU A 53 2.29 -15.10 -2.16
N ARG A 54 2.64 -14.66 -0.94
CA ARG A 54 3.00 -13.27 -0.67
C ARG A 54 4.23 -12.85 -1.47
N GLN A 55 5.32 -13.60 -1.42
CA GLN A 55 6.56 -13.28 -2.12
C GLN A 55 6.37 -13.06 -3.62
N LYS A 56 5.39 -13.74 -4.23
CA LYS A 56 5.11 -13.67 -5.68
C LYS A 56 4.05 -12.64 -6.05
N THR A 57 3.26 -12.17 -5.09
CA THR A 57 2.03 -11.44 -5.42
C THR A 57 1.94 -10.07 -4.77
N VAL A 58 2.38 -9.93 -3.52
CA VAL A 58 2.13 -8.73 -2.71
C VAL A 58 3.44 -8.11 -2.23
N SER A 59 3.51 -6.80 -2.29
CA SER A 59 4.53 -6.02 -1.58
C SER A 59 3.87 -4.98 -0.68
N PHE A 60 4.59 -4.63 0.39
CA PHE A 60 4.16 -3.64 1.36
C PHE A 60 5.06 -2.41 1.33
N ILE A 61 4.43 -1.23 1.38
CA ILE A 61 5.07 0.04 1.69
C ILE A 61 4.44 0.53 2.99
N PHE A 62 5.22 0.55 4.07
CA PHE A 62 4.77 1.02 5.38
C PHE A 62 5.12 2.49 5.57
N GLN A 63 4.37 3.17 6.40
CA GLN A 63 4.56 4.57 6.75
C GLN A 63 5.98 4.86 7.29
N GLU A 64 6.52 3.99 8.14
CA GLU A 64 7.85 4.12 8.74
C GLU A 64 8.96 3.43 7.94
N GLY A 65 8.70 2.97 6.71
CA GLY A 65 9.67 2.28 5.87
C GLY A 65 10.07 0.88 6.34
N ASN A 66 10.19 0.64 7.62
CA ASN A 66 10.57 -0.66 8.24
C ASN A 66 11.80 -1.31 7.58
N LEU A 67 12.87 -0.53 7.41
CA LEU A 67 14.13 -1.03 6.91
C LEU A 67 14.83 -1.92 7.94
N LEU A 68 15.59 -2.89 7.46
CA LEU A 68 16.45 -3.72 8.29
C LEU A 68 17.65 -2.88 8.73
N PRO A 69 17.83 -2.61 10.05
CA PRO A 69 18.79 -1.61 10.52
C PRO A 69 20.26 -1.97 10.25
N ASP A 70 20.56 -3.27 10.20
CA ASP A 70 21.92 -3.78 9.99
C ASP A 70 22.30 -3.93 8.51
N LEU A 71 21.36 -3.66 7.60
CA LEU A 71 21.59 -3.70 6.16
C LEU A 71 21.63 -2.29 5.58
N ASN A 72 22.58 -2.04 4.68
CA ASN A 72 22.59 -0.78 3.92
C ASN A 72 21.41 -0.69 2.94
N ALA A 73 21.23 0.45 2.29
CA ALA A 73 20.12 0.68 1.37
C ALA A 73 20.04 -0.38 0.26
N ARG A 74 21.18 -0.67 -0.40
CA ARG A 74 21.28 -1.70 -1.45
C ARG A 74 20.85 -3.08 -0.94
N ASP A 75 21.38 -3.51 0.20
CA ASP A 75 21.09 -4.82 0.75
C ASP A 75 19.64 -4.93 1.22
N ASN A 76 19.05 -3.86 1.79
CA ASN A 76 17.62 -3.80 2.08
C ASN A 76 16.77 -4.04 0.83
N VAL A 77 17.10 -3.38 -0.28
CA VAL A 77 16.38 -3.54 -1.54
C VAL A 77 16.60 -4.92 -2.17
N ALA A 78 17.81 -5.46 -2.10
CA ALA A 78 18.13 -6.77 -2.67
C ALA A 78 17.53 -7.95 -1.92
N GLN A 79 17.17 -7.78 -0.63
CA GLN A 79 16.75 -8.85 0.27
C GLN A 79 15.55 -9.68 -0.24
N PRO A 80 14.45 -9.08 -0.75
CA PRO A 80 13.33 -9.86 -1.27
C PRO A 80 13.73 -10.77 -2.44
N LEU A 81 14.61 -10.32 -3.34
CA LEU A 81 15.08 -11.14 -4.45
C LEU A 81 15.95 -12.31 -3.98
N ARG A 82 16.78 -12.10 -2.96
CA ARG A 82 17.57 -13.17 -2.34
C ARG A 82 16.66 -14.25 -1.74
N HIS A 83 15.57 -13.84 -1.09
CA HIS A 83 14.56 -14.78 -0.57
C HIS A 83 13.83 -15.55 -1.68
N GLN A 84 13.75 -15.00 -2.89
CA GLN A 84 13.23 -15.68 -4.08
C GLN A 84 14.28 -16.58 -4.76
N GLY A 85 15.49 -16.70 -4.21
CA GLY A 85 16.58 -17.52 -4.76
C GLY A 85 17.38 -16.85 -5.88
N VAL A 86 17.22 -15.56 -6.12
CA VAL A 86 18.04 -14.81 -7.06
C VAL A 86 19.47 -14.69 -6.53
N SER A 87 20.48 -14.97 -7.38
CA SER A 87 21.88 -14.88 -6.97
C SER A 87 22.24 -13.48 -6.43
N SER A 88 23.09 -13.43 -5.41
CA SER A 88 23.44 -12.18 -4.72
C SER A 88 23.95 -11.12 -5.68
N LYS A 89 24.80 -11.49 -6.66
CA LYS A 89 25.33 -10.58 -7.68
C LYS A 89 24.20 -9.95 -8.51
N LYS A 90 23.23 -10.75 -8.96
CA LYS A 90 22.09 -10.26 -9.76
C LYS A 90 21.16 -9.41 -8.92
N ALA A 91 20.87 -9.82 -7.68
CA ALA A 91 20.00 -9.08 -6.77
C ALA A 91 20.56 -7.70 -6.45
N LEU A 92 21.87 -7.57 -6.20
CA LEU A 92 22.53 -6.29 -5.95
C LEU A 92 22.50 -5.37 -7.18
N ALA A 93 22.76 -5.90 -8.38
CA ALA A 93 22.70 -5.09 -9.60
C ALA A 93 21.29 -4.55 -9.87
N LEU A 94 20.25 -5.36 -9.63
CA LEU A 94 18.85 -4.91 -9.74
C LEU A 94 18.50 -3.88 -8.66
N ALA A 95 19.02 -4.05 -7.44
CA ALA A 95 18.82 -3.09 -6.36
C ALA A 95 19.46 -1.74 -6.67
N ASP A 96 20.67 -1.72 -7.25
CA ASP A 96 21.33 -0.48 -7.68
C ASP A 96 20.50 0.25 -8.74
N ALA A 97 20.02 -0.45 -9.75
CA ALA A 97 19.17 0.14 -10.80
C ALA A 97 17.83 0.68 -10.23
N MET A 98 17.22 -0.02 -9.26
CA MET A 98 16.00 0.45 -8.63
C MET A 98 16.23 1.67 -7.73
N LEU A 99 17.34 1.70 -6.99
CA LEU A 99 17.73 2.85 -6.17
C LEU A 99 18.05 4.07 -7.04
N ASP A 100 18.70 3.87 -8.19
CA ASP A 100 18.96 4.95 -9.15
C ASP A 100 17.64 5.55 -9.68
N ARG A 101 16.67 4.71 -10.06
CA ARG A 101 15.32 5.17 -10.47
C ARG A 101 14.63 6.06 -9.44
N LEU A 102 14.94 5.88 -8.16
CA LEU A 102 14.39 6.66 -7.04
C LEU A 102 15.33 7.76 -6.54
N GLY A 103 16.35 8.13 -7.33
CA GLY A 103 17.30 9.19 -6.98
C GLY A 103 18.21 8.85 -5.80
N MET A 104 18.41 7.55 -5.49
CA MET A 104 19.15 7.07 -4.32
C MET A 104 20.52 6.45 -4.67
N ALA A 105 21.01 6.62 -5.91
CA ALA A 105 22.29 6.06 -6.34
C ALA A 105 23.46 6.50 -5.45
N HIS A 106 23.44 7.72 -4.94
CA HIS A 106 24.48 8.29 -4.07
C HIS A 106 24.46 7.76 -2.63
N ARG A 107 23.41 7.00 -2.23
CA ARG A 107 23.20 6.51 -0.86
C ARG A 107 23.14 4.99 -0.74
N VAL A 108 23.53 4.26 -1.79
CA VAL A 108 23.43 2.78 -1.86
C VAL A 108 24.10 2.05 -0.69
N SER A 109 25.19 2.61 -0.14
CA SER A 109 25.96 2.01 0.96
C SER A 109 25.55 2.55 2.34
N ALA A 110 24.60 3.49 2.43
CA ALA A 110 24.20 4.09 3.69
C ALA A 110 23.33 3.12 4.50
N LEU A 111 23.58 3.03 5.81
CA LEU A 111 22.70 2.33 6.76
C LEU A 111 21.43 3.19 7.02
N PRO A 112 20.31 2.58 7.41
CA PRO A 112 19.07 3.30 7.69
C PRO A 112 19.25 4.48 8.66
N ALA A 113 20.06 4.31 9.71
CA ALA A 113 20.36 5.38 10.68
C ALA A 113 21.07 6.61 10.07
N MET A 114 21.67 6.46 8.88
CA MET A 114 22.35 7.53 8.15
C MET A 114 21.48 8.18 7.08
N LEU A 115 20.24 7.74 6.94
CA LEU A 115 19.26 8.22 5.96
C LEU A 115 18.23 9.11 6.62
N SER A 116 17.83 10.17 5.94
CA SER A 116 16.64 10.96 6.32
C SER A 116 15.37 10.13 6.20
N GLY A 117 14.27 10.53 6.83
CA GLY A 117 13.00 9.83 6.74
C GLY A 117 12.51 9.65 5.28
N GLY A 118 12.66 10.68 4.46
CA GLY A 118 12.34 10.60 3.03
C GLY A 118 13.25 9.63 2.26
N GLU A 119 14.56 9.60 2.56
CA GLU A 119 15.48 8.62 1.96
C GLU A 119 15.16 7.20 2.39
N GLN A 120 14.82 6.98 3.67
CA GLN A 120 14.37 5.67 4.16
C GLN A 120 13.09 5.21 3.45
N GLN A 121 12.14 6.12 3.22
CA GLN A 121 10.91 5.83 2.52
C GLN A 121 11.16 5.45 1.05
N ARG A 122 12.05 6.17 0.35
CA ARG A 122 12.46 5.80 -1.02
C ARG A 122 13.12 4.42 -1.09
N VAL A 123 13.96 4.07 -0.13
CA VAL A 123 14.55 2.73 -0.03
C VAL A 123 13.47 1.67 0.22
N ALA A 124 12.48 1.95 1.08
CA ALA A 124 11.36 1.05 1.33
C ALA A 124 10.49 0.85 0.09
N ILE A 125 10.24 1.90 -0.68
CA ILE A 125 9.54 1.84 -1.97
C ILE A 125 10.35 1.01 -2.96
N ALA A 126 11.66 1.25 -3.10
CA ALA A 126 12.55 0.45 -3.94
C ALA A 126 12.46 -1.05 -3.59
N ARG A 127 12.52 -1.37 -2.29
CA ARG A 127 12.40 -2.74 -1.79
C ARG A 127 11.05 -3.38 -2.12
N ALA A 128 9.97 -2.62 -2.08
CA ALA A 128 8.65 -3.11 -2.42
C ALA A 128 8.50 -3.38 -3.94
N LEU A 129 9.11 -2.56 -4.78
CA LEU A 129 8.97 -2.63 -6.23
C LEU A 129 9.92 -3.66 -6.89
N ILE A 130 11.04 -4.01 -6.24
CA ILE A 130 12.09 -4.83 -6.84
C ILE A 130 11.63 -6.22 -7.28
N THR A 131 10.58 -6.77 -6.63
CA THR A 131 10.02 -8.08 -6.92
C THR A 131 8.95 -8.06 -8.01
N GLN A 132 8.65 -6.90 -8.58
CA GLN A 132 7.58 -6.69 -9.56
C GLN A 132 6.24 -7.29 -9.09
N PRO A 133 5.69 -6.83 -7.94
CA PRO A 133 4.49 -7.41 -7.36
C PRO A 133 3.27 -7.13 -8.22
N ARG A 134 2.24 -8.00 -8.11
CA ARG A 134 0.93 -7.75 -8.73
C ARG A 134 0.05 -6.81 -7.93
N LEU A 135 0.28 -6.73 -6.62
CA LEU A 135 -0.45 -5.88 -5.68
C LEU A 135 0.53 -5.17 -4.76
N ILE A 136 0.38 -3.87 -4.66
CA ILE A 136 1.08 -3.05 -3.67
C ILE A 136 0.08 -2.60 -2.62
N LEU A 137 0.37 -2.92 -1.37
CA LEU A 137 -0.33 -2.43 -0.20
C LEU A 137 0.50 -1.31 0.42
N ALA A 138 0.02 -0.09 0.36
CA ALA A 138 0.77 1.10 0.79
C ALA A 138 0.03 1.85 1.91
N ASP A 139 0.70 2.02 3.05
CA ASP A 139 0.20 2.80 4.20
C ASP A 139 0.95 4.12 4.23
N GLU A 140 0.27 5.22 3.89
CA GLU A 140 0.81 6.58 3.79
C GLU A 140 2.16 6.65 3.02
N PRO A 141 2.22 6.14 1.78
CA PRO A 141 3.50 5.88 1.10
C PRO A 141 4.36 7.12 0.84
N THR A 142 3.75 8.30 0.87
CA THR A 142 4.44 9.59 0.61
C THR A 142 4.46 10.51 1.82
N GLY A 143 3.94 10.09 2.97
CA GLY A 143 3.79 10.94 4.15
C GLY A 143 5.10 11.51 4.73
N ALA A 144 6.22 10.83 4.52
CA ALA A 144 7.56 11.27 4.94
C ALA A 144 8.36 11.97 3.84
N LEU A 145 7.77 12.16 2.65
CA LEU A 145 8.44 12.74 1.48
C LEU A 145 8.16 14.24 1.36
N ASP A 146 9.13 14.96 0.81
CA ASP A 146 8.90 16.32 0.35
C ASP A 146 7.95 16.34 -0.88
N PRO A 147 7.32 17.48 -1.20
CA PRO A 147 6.32 17.54 -2.28
C PRO A 147 6.85 17.18 -3.68
N VAL A 148 8.15 17.42 -3.95
CA VAL A 148 8.75 17.11 -5.26
C VAL A 148 8.91 15.59 -5.37
N THR A 149 9.56 15.00 -4.40
CA THR A 149 9.75 13.53 -4.33
C THR A 149 8.42 12.77 -4.27
N SER A 150 7.42 13.30 -3.55
CA SER A 150 6.07 12.71 -3.51
C SER A 150 5.48 12.60 -4.91
N ARG A 151 5.55 13.65 -5.71
CA ARG A 151 5.06 13.66 -7.10
C ARG A 151 5.82 12.69 -8.00
N GLU A 152 7.15 12.60 -7.84
CA GLU A 152 7.97 11.63 -8.59
C GLU A 152 7.56 10.18 -8.28
N VAL A 153 7.35 9.86 -7.00
CA VAL A 153 6.88 8.53 -6.58
C VAL A 153 5.48 8.24 -7.10
N LEU A 154 4.55 9.22 -7.05
CA LEU A 154 3.21 9.04 -7.60
C LEU A 154 3.22 8.87 -9.11
N ALA A 155 4.10 9.57 -9.83
CA ALA A 155 4.29 9.37 -11.26
C ALA A 155 4.81 7.95 -11.57
N LEU A 156 5.74 7.43 -10.76
CA LEU A 156 6.20 6.04 -10.87
C LEU A 156 5.07 5.04 -10.59
N PHE A 157 4.25 5.26 -9.55
CA PHE A 157 3.10 4.40 -9.27
C PHE A 157 2.09 4.41 -10.42
N LYS A 158 1.86 5.58 -11.02
CA LYS A 158 0.97 5.73 -12.19
C LYS A 158 1.50 4.97 -13.39
N ASP A 159 2.79 5.05 -13.66
CA ASP A 159 3.46 4.30 -14.72
C ASP A 159 3.29 2.78 -14.53
N LEU A 160 3.60 2.26 -13.34
CA LEU A 160 3.42 0.86 -12.99
C LEU A 160 1.96 0.39 -13.07
N HIS A 161 1.02 1.24 -12.67
CA HIS A 161 -0.40 0.94 -12.74
C HIS A 161 -0.91 0.86 -14.18
N GLN A 162 -0.56 1.87 -15.00
CA GLN A 162 -1.07 2.00 -16.37
C GLN A 162 -0.38 1.07 -17.37
N ASN A 163 0.95 0.91 -17.24
CA ASN A 163 1.76 0.19 -18.22
C ASN A 163 2.03 -1.26 -17.81
N ASP A 164 2.21 -1.53 -16.51
CA ASP A 164 2.53 -2.87 -16.00
C ASP A 164 1.31 -3.57 -15.37
N GLY A 165 0.16 -2.90 -15.26
CA GLY A 165 -1.07 -3.46 -14.71
C GLY A 165 -0.99 -3.78 -13.21
N VAL A 166 -0.09 -3.12 -12.47
CA VAL A 166 0.06 -3.30 -11.03
C VAL A 166 -1.17 -2.75 -10.31
N SER A 167 -1.72 -3.54 -9.40
CA SER A 167 -2.82 -3.13 -8.54
C SER A 167 -2.30 -2.41 -7.31
N PHE A 168 -3.03 -1.39 -6.85
CA PHE A 168 -2.69 -0.64 -5.64
C PHE A 168 -3.85 -0.60 -4.67
N LEU A 169 -3.58 -0.86 -3.40
CA LEU A 169 -4.48 -0.50 -2.30
C LEU A 169 -3.70 0.42 -1.36
N ILE A 170 -4.12 1.66 -1.29
CA ILE A 170 -3.38 2.71 -0.60
C ILE A 170 -4.24 3.28 0.53
N VAL A 171 -3.73 3.24 1.74
CA VAL A 171 -4.28 4.02 2.86
C VAL A 171 -3.65 5.40 2.83
N THR A 172 -4.46 6.44 2.82
CA THR A 172 -3.92 7.81 2.77
C THR A 172 -4.89 8.87 3.31
N HIS A 173 -4.31 9.97 3.76
CA HIS A 173 -4.98 11.25 4.03
C HIS A 173 -4.61 12.33 3.01
N SER A 174 -3.72 12.03 2.05
CA SER A 174 -3.31 12.95 0.99
C SER A 174 -4.31 12.95 -0.16
N LYS A 175 -4.80 14.16 -0.52
CA LYS A 175 -5.66 14.35 -1.71
C LYS A 175 -4.97 13.90 -3.00
N GLU A 176 -3.68 14.21 -3.14
CA GLU A 176 -2.90 13.85 -4.33
C GLU A 176 -2.77 12.32 -4.48
N VAL A 177 -2.57 11.62 -3.36
CA VAL A 177 -2.49 10.15 -3.36
C VAL A 177 -3.86 9.52 -3.60
N ALA A 178 -4.93 10.07 -3.02
CA ALA A 178 -6.29 9.60 -3.26
C ALA A 178 -6.72 9.81 -4.72
N ALA A 179 -6.31 10.93 -5.33
CA ALA A 179 -6.57 11.24 -6.73
C ALA A 179 -5.85 10.30 -7.73
N PHE A 180 -4.83 9.55 -7.28
CA PHE A 180 -4.21 8.49 -8.07
C PHE A 180 -5.13 7.28 -8.24
N ALA A 181 -6.01 7.01 -7.27
CA ALA A 181 -6.86 5.82 -7.26
C ALA A 181 -8.07 5.96 -8.19
N ASN A 182 -8.52 4.84 -8.76
CA ASN A 182 -9.72 4.78 -9.59
C ASN A 182 -10.99 5.05 -8.77
N ARG A 183 -10.96 4.73 -7.47
CA ARG A 183 -12.01 5.01 -6.50
C ARG A 183 -11.47 4.98 -5.09
N SER A 184 -12.21 5.58 -4.17
CA SER A 184 -11.87 5.58 -2.75
C SER A 184 -12.97 4.94 -1.91
N LEU A 185 -12.58 4.16 -0.91
CA LEU A 185 -13.46 3.51 0.04
C LEU A 185 -13.31 4.18 1.41
N GLU A 186 -14.40 4.69 1.96
CA GLU A 186 -14.41 5.27 3.29
C GLU A 186 -14.62 4.19 4.34
N LEU A 187 -13.62 4.03 5.24
CA LEU A 187 -13.66 3.09 6.36
C LEU A 187 -13.91 3.85 7.66
N ARG A 188 -14.96 3.47 8.40
CA ARG A 188 -15.28 3.98 9.74
C ARG A 188 -15.61 2.80 10.66
N ASP A 189 -15.03 2.79 11.85
CA ASP A 189 -15.30 1.78 12.90
C ASP A 189 -15.26 0.34 12.37
N GLY A 190 -14.32 0.04 11.50
CA GLY A 190 -14.12 -1.27 10.89
C GLY A 190 -15.10 -1.63 9.77
N ARG A 191 -15.94 -0.69 9.30
CA ARG A 191 -16.91 -0.90 8.22
C ARG A 191 -16.67 0.05 7.06
N PHE A 192 -16.86 -0.42 5.84
CA PHE A 192 -16.97 0.46 4.68
C PHE A 192 -18.34 1.11 4.66
N VAL A 193 -18.36 2.43 4.70
CA VAL A 193 -19.61 3.21 4.80
C VAL A 193 -19.96 3.92 3.49
N ALA A 194 -18.97 4.26 2.69
CA ALA A 194 -19.16 4.94 1.42
C ALA A 194 -18.09 4.61 0.41
N GLU A 195 -18.45 4.75 -0.86
CA GLU A 195 -17.55 4.75 -2.00
C GLU A 195 -17.59 6.13 -2.64
N HIS A 196 -16.43 6.59 -3.10
CA HIS A 196 -16.25 7.86 -3.81
C HIS A 196 -15.55 7.56 -5.14
N GLY A 197 -15.94 8.26 -6.19
CA GLY A 197 -15.29 8.22 -7.49
C GLY A 197 -13.86 8.79 -7.47
N GLU A 198 -13.30 8.98 -8.65
CA GLU A 198 -11.97 9.57 -8.82
C GLU A 198 -11.90 11.00 -8.24
N GLY A 199 -10.78 11.35 -7.63
CA GLY A 199 -10.52 12.72 -7.18
C GLY A 199 -11.24 13.13 -5.89
N VAL A 200 -11.61 12.17 -5.03
CA VAL A 200 -12.27 12.46 -3.74
C VAL A 200 -11.51 13.48 -2.90
N ASP A 201 -12.26 14.44 -2.33
CA ASP A 201 -11.73 15.32 -1.31
C ASP A 201 -11.67 14.60 0.04
N VAL A 202 -10.49 14.07 0.40
CA VAL A 202 -10.26 13.32 1.64
C VAL A 202 -10.45 14.14 2.91
N GLU A 203 -10.45 15.48 2.81
CA GLU A 203 -10.75 16.38 3.93
C GLU A 203 -12.26 16.62 4.07
N ASN A 204 -13.03 16.43 3.00
CA ASN A 204 -14.47 16.60 2.98
C ASN A 204 -15.18 15.43 2.33
N LEU A 205 -15.25 14.31 3.05
CA LEU A 205 -15.90 13.07 2.60
C LEU A 205 -17.44 13.14 2.59
N SER A 206 -18.04 14.32 2.83
CA SER A 206 -19.49 14.49 2.84
C SER A 206 -20.09 14.70 1.45
N GLN A 207 -19.28 14.95 0.44
CA GLN A 207 -19.70 15.22 -0.94
C GLN A 207 -19.45 14.02 -1.85
N ASP A 208 -20.28 13.89 -2.88
CA ASP A 208 -20.11 12.95 -4.01
C ASP A 208 -19.78 11.50 -3.59
N ARG A 209 -20.59 10.94 -2.67
CA ARG A 209 -20.40 9.59 -2.18
C ARG A 209 -21.62 8.70 -2.45
N GLU A 210 -21.35 7.42 -2.68
CA GLU A 210 -22.34 6.35 -2.69
C GLU A 210 -22.27 5.58 -1.37
N LEU A 211 -23.41 5.43 -0.68
CA LEU A 211 -23.45 4.67 0.56
C LEU A 211 -23.36 3.16 0.27
N ILE A 212 -22.61 2.45 1.09
CA ILE A 212 -22.45 1.01 0.96
C ILE A 212 -23.51 0.30 1.81
N ILE A 213 -24.28 -0.58 1.16
CA ILE A 213 -25.16 -1.54 1.80
C ILE A 213 -24.37 -2.83 2.00
N ASP A 214 -24.27 -3.31 3.23
CA ASP A 214 -23.60 -4.56 3.54
C ASP A 214 -24.41 -5.81 3.11
N GLU A 215 -23.80 -7.00 3.25
CA GLU A 215 -24.45 -8.28 2.87
C GLU A 215 -25.73 -8.58 3.65
N THR A 216 -25.97 -7.90 4.77
CA THR A 216 -27.18 -8.03 5.59
C THR A 216 -28.28 -7.03 5.21
N GLY A 217 -28.01 -6.17 4.22
CA GLY A 217 -28.90 -5.09 3.83
C GLY A 217 -28.84 -3.87 4.74
N THR A 218 -27.81 -3.76 5.58
CA THR A 218 -27.63 -2.66 6.52
C THR A 218 -26.76 -1.57 5.91
N VAL A 219 -27.14 -0.31 6.14
CA VAL A 219 -26.37 0.88 5.82
C VAL A 219 -25.83 1.50 7.09
N THR A 220 -24.53 1.70 7.18
CA THR A 220 -23.93 2.50 8.24
C THR A 220 -23.85 3.94 7.78
N LEU A 221 -24.61 4.82 8.40
CA LEU A 221 -24.63 6.24 8.03
C LEU A 221 -23.43 6.96 8.63
N PRO A 222 -22.68 7.74 7.83
CA PRO A 222 -21.66 8.64 8.33
C PRO A 222 -22.26 9.69 9.29
N PRO A 223 -21.49 10.18 10.29
CA PRO A 223 -22.00 11.09 11.32
C PRO A 223 -22.65 12.38 10.79
N ASP A 224 -22.13 12.94 9.70
CA ASP A 224 -22.69 14.13 9.07
C ASP A 224 -24.11 13.91 8.49
N LEU A 225 -24.41 12.70 8.02
CA LEU A 225 -25.76 12.33 7.59
C LEU A 225 -26.69 12.09 8.78
N LEU A 226 -26.19 11.49 9.86
CA LEU A 226 -26.97 11.32 11.09
C LEU A 226 -27.44 12.67 11.64
N VAL A 227 -26.52 13.66 11.70
CA VAL A 227 -26.85 15.03 12.13
C VAL A 227 -27.94 15.67 11.23
N ARG A 228 -27.84 15.48 9.90
CA ARG A 228 -28.83 16.03 8.94
C ARG A 228 -30.20 15.36 9.06
N LEU A 229 -30.26 14.11 9.49
CA LEU A 229 -31.51 13.35 9.67
C LEU A 229 -32.13 13.52 11.05
N GLY A 230 -31.55 14.37 11.93
CA GLY A 230 -32.09 14.69 13.24
C GLY A 230 -31.77 13.67 14.32
N GLY A 231 -30.68 12.91 14.14
CA GLY A 231 -30.12 11.99 15.14
C GLY A 231 -29.22 12.70 16.13
#